data_ff82a534a900066e976821d56b2abffd
#
_entry.id   ff82a534a900066e976821d56b2abffd
#
_cell.length_a   1.000
_cell.length_b   1.000
_cell.length_c   1.000
_cell.angle_alpha   90.00
_cell.angle_beta   90.00
_cell.angle_gamma   90.00
#
_symmetry.space_group_name_H-M   'P 1'
#
loop_
_entity.id
_entity.type
_entity.pdbx_description
1 polymer ?
#
loop_
_entity_poly.entity_id
_entity_poly.type
_entity_poly.pdbx_seq_one_letter_code
_entity_poly.pdbx_strand_id
1 'polypeptide(L)'
;MKTVVLPRPELIRRAVNEICDVIHQKPDAVITMAAGRTMLPVWQLLGERVAAGFVSLRDVRFFQTAEFLDCPEGKSLRCMTENNLLKVADLQKENCFWLTEQNLAECDEQISNAGGLDLAVLGIGCNAHIGFNEPATQYDTRCRIQKLTDKTKKQYAWLFDGAEHVPEKACTMGIHTLIDARKIMVVSFGEEKAQATFDMLYARDDSVIPAAFLQLPFDVTVFADPEAAGKL
;
A
#
# COMPACT_ATOMS: atom_id res chain seq x y z
N MET A 1 -17.79 -1.68 1.59
CA MET A 1 -16.53 -2.32 2.06
C MET A 1 -16.84 -3.76 2.47
N LYS A 2 -16.00 -4.72 2.08
CA LYS A 2 -16.10 -6.15 2.42
C LYS A 2 -14.93 -6.52 3.33
N THR A 3 -15.17 -7.31 4.37
CA THR A 3 -14.11 -7.80 5.27
C THR A 3 -13.97 -9.32 5.12
N VAL A 4 -12.74 -9.79 4.98
CA VAL A 4 -12.36 -11.19 4.88
C VAL A 4 -11.43 -11.50 6.06
N VAL A 5 -11.87 -12.33 6.99
CA VAL A 5 -11.09 -12.77 8.14
C VAL A 5 -10.72 -14.22 7.96
N LEU A 6 -9.43 -14.51 7.81
CA LEU A 6 -8.90 -15.87 7.60
C LEU A 6 -7.55 -16.01 8.30
N PRO A 7 -7.11 -17.24 8.64
CA PRO A 7 -5.74 -17.49 9.04
C PRO A 7 -4.75 -16.91 8.02
N ARG A 8 -3.66 -16.30 8.49
CA ARG A 8 -2.72 -15.53 7.65
C ARG A 8 -2.29 -16.23 6.34
N PRO A 9 -1.94 -17.53 6.31
CA PRO A 9 -1.57 -18.20 5.05
C PRO A 9 -2.70 -18.26 4.03
N GLU A 10 -3.95 -18.44 4.49
CA GLU A 10 -5.13 -18.47 3.61
C GLU A 10 -5.49 -17.08 3.12
N LEU A 11 -5.36 -16.10 4.01
CA LEU A 11 -5.59 -14.69 3.72
C LEU A 11 -4.64 -14.19 2.61
N ILE A 12 -3.34 -14.51 2.71
CA ILE A 12 -2.34 -14.17 1.70
C ILE A 12 -2.71 -14.80 0.36
N ARG A 13 -3.07 -16.10 0.35
CA ARG A 13 -3.51 -16.78 -0.88
C ARG A 13 -4.73 -16.09 -1.50
N ARG A 14 -5.70 -15.72 -0.68
CA ARG A 14 -6.91 -15.04 -1.14
C ARG A 14 -6.59 -13.66 -1.73
N ALA A 15 -5.78 -12.86 -1.04
CA ALA A 15 -5.36 -11.55 -1.51
C ALA A 15 -4.57 -11.64 -2.83
N VAL A 16 -3.62 -12.57 -2.94
CA VAL A 16 -2.84 -12.77 -4.18
C VAL A 16 -3.73 -13.23 -5.33
N ASN A 17 -4.70 -14.11 -5.09
CA ASN A 17 -5.64 -14.52 -6.14
C ASN A 17 -6.44 -13.31 -6.66
N GLU A 18 -6.91 -12.41 -5.79
CA GLU A 18 -7.62 -11.20 -6.23
C GLU A 18 -6.72 -10.23 -7.01
N ILE A 19 -5.43 -10.15 -6.67
CA ILE A 19 -4.44 -9.38 -7.48
C ILE A 19 -4.29 -10.03 -8.87
N CYS A 20 -4.12 -11.35 -8.92
CA CYS A 20 -4.04 -12.09 -10.18
C CYS A 20 -5.30 -11.92 -11.05
N ASP A 21 -6.49 -11.95 -10.44
CA ASP A 21 -7.76 -11.77 -11.15
C ASP A 21 -7.84 -10.39 -11.83
N VAL A 22 -7.39 -9.33 -11.16
CA VAL A 22 -7.31 -7.97 -11.76
C VAL A 22 -6.37 -7.97 -12.97
N ILE A 23 -5.19 -8.58 -12.84
CA ILE A 23 -4.18 -8.63 -13.91
C ILE A 23 -4.66 -9.50 -15.08
N HIS A 24 -5.34 -10.63 -14.83
CA HIS A 24 -5.92 -11.44 -15.88
C HIS A 24 -7.01 -10.70 -16.67
N GLN A 25 -7.82 -9.88 -16.00
CA GLN A 25 -8.85 -9.07 -16.65
C GLN A 25 -8.26 -7.91 -17.44
N LYS A 26 -7.15 -7.34 -16.97
CA LYS A 26 -6.44 -6.22 -17.58
C LYS A 26 -4.94 -6.40 -17.42
N PRO A 27 -4.26 -7.03 -18.40
CA PRO A 27 -2.81 -7.29 -18.34
C PRO A 27 -1.94 -6.04 -18.17
N ASP A 28 -2.39 -4.90 -18.73
CA ASP A 28 -1.75 -3.59 -18.60
C ASP A 28 -2.32 -2.75 -17.42
N ALA A 29 -2.82 -3.41 -16.38
CA ALA A 29 -3.41 -2.73 -15.23
C ALA A 29 -2.45 -1.72 -14.59
N VAL A 30 -3.01 -0.60 -14.16
CA VAL A 30 -2.31 0.42 -13.39
C VAL A 30 -2.46 0.09 -11.91
N ILE A 31 -1.36 -0.28 -11.27
CA ILE A 31 -1.39 -0.83 -9.91
C ILE A 31 -0.47 -0.03 -8.98
N THR A 32 -0.94 0.21 -7.77
CA THR A 32 -0.08 0.62 -6.66
C THR A 32 -0.11 -0.43 -5.55
N MET A 33 1.05 -0.70 -4.95
CA MET A 33 1.17 -1.58 -3.78
C MET A 33 2.02 -0.89 -2.73
N ALA A 34 1.51 -0.84 -1.50
CA ALA A 34 2.29 -0.33 -0.38
C ALA A 34 3.53 -1.18 -0.13
N ALA A 35 4.62 -0.55 0.30
CA ALA A 35 5.82 -1.24 0.75
C ALA A 35 5.87 -1.30 2.29
N GLY A 36 6.20 -2.47 2.83
CA GLY A 36 6.28 -2.71 4.26
C GLY A 36 6.27 -4.20 4.60
N ARG A 37 6.52 -4.53 5.88
CA ARG A 37 6.57 -5.94 6.33
C ARG A 37 5.34 -6.75 5.98
N THR A 38 4.15 -6.15 6.03
CA THR A 38 2.88 -6.79 5.70
C THR A 38 2.84 -7.29 4.25
N MET A 39 3.51 -6.59 3.34
CA MET A 39 3.49 -6.92 1.91
C MET A 39 4.49 -7.99 1.51
N LEU A 40 5.55 -8.25 2.29
CA LEU A 40 6.58 -9.23 1.95
C LEU A 40 6.01 -10.61 1.60
N PRO A 41 5.16 -11.24 2.42
CA PRO A 41 4.60 -12.55 2.08
C PRO A 41 3.61 -12.50 0.90
N VAL A 42 2.96 -11.35 0.67
CA VAL A 42 2.09 -11.16 -0.51
C VAL A 42 2.94 -11.12 -1.79
N TRP A 43 4.02 -10.36 -1.79
CA TRP A 43 4.94 -10.26 -2.93
C TRP A 43 5.66 -11.59 -3.21
N GLN A 44 6.05 -12.32 -2.15
CA GLN A 44 6.66 -13.63 -2.32
C GLN A 44 5.71 -14.59 -3.04
N LEU A 45 4.46 -14.73 -2.57
CA LEU A 45 3.49 -15.62 -3.19
C LEU A 45 3.11 -15.15 -4.61
N LEU A 46 3.03 -13.84 -4.86
CA LEU A 46 2.79 -13.29 -6.19
C LEU A 46 3.94 -13.68 -7.14
N GLY A 47 5.20 -13.58 -6.70
CA GLY A 47 6.36 -14.05 -7.45
C GLY A 47 6.33 -15.55 -7.75
N GLU A 48 5.89 -16.39 -6.78
CA GLU A 48 5.69 -17.83 -7.01
C GLU A 48 4.62 -18.09 -8.09
N ARG A 49 3.55 -17.28 -8.15
CA ARG A 49 2.52 -17.35 -9.20
C ARG A 49 3.06 -16.97 -10.57
N VAL A 50 3.93 -15.95 -10.63
CA VAL A 50 4.61 -15.56 -11.87
C VAL A 50 5.57 -16.66 -12.33
N ALA A 51 6.41 -17.17 -11.44
CA ALA A 51 7.35 -18.25 -11.76
C ALA A 51 6.64 -19.53 -12.24
N ALA A 52 5.44 -19.80 -11.75
CA ALA A 52 4.60 -20.91 -12.19
C ALA A 52 3.84 -20.64 -13.50
N GLY A 53 3.98 -19.44 -14.10
CA GLY A 53 3.27 -19.04 -15.31
C GLY A 53 1.76 -18.81 -15.11
N PHE A 54 1.32 -18.65 -13.86
CA PHE A 54 -0.10 -18.43 -13.54
C PHE A 54 -0.54 -16.98 -13.84
N VAL A 55 0.34 -16.03 -13.70
CA VAL A 55 0.11 -14.61 -14.00
C VAL A 55 1.41 -13.98 -14.50
N SER A 56 1.32 -12.93 -15.32
CA SER A 56 2.45 -12.10 -15.76
C SER A 56 2.20 -10.65 -15.37
N LEU A 57 3.20 -10.01 -14.80
CA LEU A 57 3.19 -8.57 -14.48
C LEU A 57 3.94 -7.75 -15.54
N ARG A 58 4.34 -8.36 -16.64
CA ARG A 58 5.21 -7.74 -17.66
C ARG A 58 4.67 -6.41 -18.18
N ASP A 59 3.36 -6.36 -18.43
CA ASP A 59 2.69 -5.19 -19.01
C ASP A 59 2.05 -4.29 -17.94
N VAL A 60 2.08 -4.72 -16.67
CA VAL A 60 1.56 -3.95 -15.53
C VAL A 60 2.33 -2.63 -15.41
N ARG A 61 1.60 -1.54 -15.20
CA ARG A 61 2.15 -0.22 -14.87
C ARG A 61 2.08 -0.01 -13.36
N PHE A 62 3.25 0.02 -12.73
CA PHE A 62 3.39 0.10 -11.28
C PHE A 62 3.68 1.52 -10.84
N PHE A 63 2.89 2.06 -9.92
CA PHE A 63 3.10 3.34 -9.29
C PHE A 63 3.43 3.14 -7.81
N GLN A 64 4.56 3.65 -7.36
CA GLN A 64 4.96 3.55 -5.96
C GLN A 64 4.00 4.36 -5.08
N THR A 65 3.51 3.77 -3.99
CA THR A 65 2.56 4.42 -3.07
C THR A 65 3.21 5.54 -2.26
N ALA A 66 4.44 5.31 -1.80
CA ALA A 66 5.17 6.23 -0.92
C ALA A 66 6.68 5.97 -0.94
N GLU A 67 7.49 6.98 -0.57
CA GLU A 67 8.94 6.87 -0.44
C GLU A 67 9.46 7.78 0.67
N PHE A 68 10.46 7.34 1.43
CA PHE A 68 11.16 8.18 2.37
C PHE A 68 12.04 9.21 1.67
N LEU A 69 12.05 10.44 2.17
CA LEU A 69 13.01 11.46 1.74
C LEU A 69 14.29 11.37 2.55
N ASP A 70 15.43 11.75 1.94
CA ASP A 70 16.75 11.72 2.59
C ASP A 70 17.09 10.35 3.23
N CYS A 71 16.68 9.27 2.54
CA CYS A 71 16.82 7.92 3.02
C CYS A 71 18.25 7.39 2.78
N PRO A 72 18.89 6.72 3.76
CA PRO A 72 20.15 6.04 3.55
C PRO A 72 20.06 5.00 2.42
N GLU A 73 21.16 4.82 1.70
CA GLU A 73 21.25 3.83 0.63
C GLU A 73 20.81 2.44 1.09
N GLY A 74 20.00 1.77 0.28
CA GLY A 74 19.50 0.43 0.57
C GLY A 74 18.31 0.36 1.54
N LYS A 75 17.92 1.48 2.19
CA LYS A 75 16.81 1.51 3.17
C LYS A 75 15.52 2.16 2.63
N SER A 76 15.48 2.51 1.35
CA SER A 76 14.29 3.09 0.72
C SER A 76 13.19 2.03 0.49
N LEU A 77 11.93 2.48 0.41
CA LEU A 77 10.81 1.63 0.04
C LEU A 77 10.93 1.14 -1.41
N ARG A 78 11.53 1.95 -2.29
CA ARG A 78 11.90 1.52 -3.64
C ARG A 78 12.86 0.35 -3.60
N CYS A 79 13.95 0.44 -2.85
CA CYS A 79 14.92 -0.65 -2.69
C CYS A 79 14.24 -1.92 -2.16
N MET A 80 13.34 -1.78 -1.19
CA MET A 80 12.56 -2.88 -0.66
C MET A 80 11.67 -3.51 -1.75
N THR A 81 10.99 -2.70 -2.57
CA THR A 81 10.13 -3.18 -3.67
C THR A 81 10.97 -3.87 -4.76
N GLU A 82 12.09 -3.26 -5.17
CA GLU A 82 12.99 -3.84 -6.16
C GLU A 82 13.54 -5.19 -5.70
N ASN A 83 13.94 -5.29 -4.44
CA ASN A 83 14.54 -6.50 -3.89
C ASN A 83 13.54 -7.64 -3.62
N ASN A 84 12.27 -7.35 -3.37
CA ASN A 84 11.30 -8.36 -2.94
C ASN A 84 10.16 -8.58 -3.93
N LEU A 85 9.80 -7.59 -4.77
CA LEU A 85 8.79 -7.76 -5.80
C LEU A 85 9.41 -7.90 -7.19
N LEU A 86 10.25 -6.94 -7.64
CA LEU A 86 10.78 -6.97 -9.00
C LEU A 86 11.72 -8.15 -9.24
N LYS A 87 12.44 -8.61 -8.23
CA LYS A 87 13.32 -9.78 -8.36
C LYS A 87 12.58 -11.10 -8.58
N VAL A 88 11.34 -11.19 -8.12
CA VAL A 88 10.54 -12.42 -8.15
C VAL A 88 9.40 -12.38 -9.16
N ALA A 89 9.03 -11.19 -9.61
CA ALA A 89 8.01 -10.95 -10.61
C ALA A 89 8.67 -10.49 -11.92
N ASP A 90 7.98 -10.65 -13.03
CA ASP A 90 8.44 -10.23 -14.37
C ASP A 90 8.10 -8.76 -14.70
N LEU A 91 7.82 -7.96 -13.68
CA LEU A 91 7.51 -6.54 -13.78
C LEU A 91 8.69 -5.76 -14.40
N GLN A 92 8.42 -5.03 -15.47
CA GLN A 92 9.44 -4.28 -16.20
C GLN A 92 9.77 -2.96 -15.50
N LYS A 93 11.05 -2.62 -15.37
CA LYS A 93 11.52 -1.41 -14.66
C LYS A 93 11.01 -0.13 -15.32
N GLU A 94 10.89 -0.11 -16.63
CA GLU A 94 10.37 0.99 -17.44
C GLU A 94 8.87 1.26 -17.21
N ASN A 95 8.15 0.26 -16.71
CA ASN A 95 6.74 0.38 -16.32
C ASN A 95 6.56 0.81 -14.86
N CYS A 96 7.65 1.10 -14.13
CA CYS A 96 7.62 1.52 -12.74
C CYS A 96 7.78 3.03 -12.61
N PHE A 97 6.79 3.69 -12.04
CA PHE A 97 6.88 5.08 -11.62
C PHE A 97 7.28 5.17 -10.14
N TRP A 98 8.50 5.64 -9.90
CA TRP A 98 9.08 5.80 -8.56
C TRP A 98 8.87 7.22 -8.06
N LEU A 99 8.32 7.37 -6.86
CA LEU A 99 8.12 8.68 -6.25
C LEU A 99 9.44 9.29 -5.79
N THR A 100 9.64 10.54 -6.18
CA THR A 100 10.75 11.39 -5.73
C THR A 100 10.21 12.79 -5.43
N GLU A 101 10.96 13.60 -4.70
CA GLU A 101 10.57 14.99 -4.46
C GLU A 101 10.41 15.78 -5.77
N GLN A 102 11.24 15.46 -6.79
CA GLN A 102 11.25 16.17 -8.07
C GLN A 102 10.03 15.86 -8.95
N ASN A 103 9.51 14.61 -8.92
CA ASN A 103 8.40 14.21 -9.77
C ASN A 103 7.04 14.10 -9.05
N LEU A 104 7.02 14.47 -7.78
CA LEU A 104 5.84 14.33 -6.93
C LEU A 104 4.64 15.12 -7.45
N ALA A 105 4.88 16.32 -7.99
CA ALA A 105 3.83 17.16 -8.56
C ALA A 105 3.17 16.54 -9.82
N GLU A 106 3.88 15.66 -10.54
CA GLU A 106 3.41 15.00 -11.75
C GLU A 106 2.68 13.69 -11.45
N CYS A 107 2.78 13.16 -10.23
CA CYS A 107 2.30 11.82 -9.87
C CYS A 107 0.81 11.62 -10.22
N ASP A 108 -0.06 12.53 -9.80
CA ASP A 108 -1.50 12.42 -10.06
C ASP A 108 -1.83 12.54 -11.55
N GLU A 109 -1.11 13.40 -12.29
CA GLU A 109 -1.25 13.54 -13.75
C GLU A 109 -0.79 12.27 -14.47
N GLN A 110 0.33 11.69 -14.07
CA GLN A 110 0.85 10.44 -14.63
C GLN A 110 -0.12 9.26 -14.41
N ILE A 111 -0.72 9.17 -13.21
CA ILE A 111 -1.77 8.18 -12.92
C ILE A 111 -2.99 8.42 -13.81
N SER A 112 -3.44 9.67 -13.94
CA SER A 112 -4.57 10.03 -14.79
C SER A 112 -4.32 9.70 -16.26
N ASN A 113 -3.14 10.03 -16.80
CA ASN A 113 -2.73 9.74 -18.16
C ASN A 113 -2.60 8.23 -18.42
N ALA A 114 -2.27 7.45 -17.37
CA ALA A 114 -2.28 6.00 -17.43
C ALA A 114 -3.69 5.39 -17.41
N GLY A 115 -4.74 6.20 -17.21
CA GLY A 115 -6.14 5.79 -17.15
C GLY A 115 -6.68 5.61 -15.73
N GLY A 116 -5.97 6.08 -14.70
CA GLY A 116 -6.31 5.92 -13.28
C GLY A 116 -5.87 4.57 -12.71
N LEU A 117 -5.84 4.45 -11.38
CA LEU A 117 -5.48 3.20 -10.70
C LEU A 117 -6.58 2.14 -10.88
N ASP A 118 -6.22 0.99 -11.42
CA ASP A 118 -7.10 -0.18 -11.48
C ASP A 118 -7.13 -0.90 -10.13
N LEU A 119 -5.98 -0.93 -9.42
CA LEU A 119 -5.87 -1.59 -8.13
C LEU A 119 -4.92 -0.83 -7.20
N ALA A 120 -5.36 -0.59 -5.97
CA ALA A 120 -4.52 -0.18 -4.86
C ALA A 120 -4.46 -1.28 -3.79
N VAL A 121 -3.27 -1.83 -3.53
CA VAL A 121 -3.03 -2.80 -2.45
C VAL A 121 -2.31 -2.09 -1.32
N LEU A 122 -3.00 -1.86 -0.23
CA LEU A 122 -2.57 -1.02 0.86
C LEU A 122 -2.32 -1.83 2.14
N GLY A 123 -1.38 -1.39 2.94
CA GLY A 123 -1.31 -1.75 4.36
C GLY A 123 -2.03 -0.69 5.20
N ILE A 124 -2.18 -0.96 6.49
CA ILE A 124 -2.67 0.02 7.46
C ILE A 124 -1.62 0.23 8.55
N GLY A 125 -1.36 1.48 8.91
CA GLY A 125 -0.48 1.82 10.03
C GLY A 125 -1.14 1.57 11.40
N CYS A 126 -0.35 1.45 12.48
CA CYS A 126 -0.89 1.30 13.83
C CYS A 126 -1.62 2.57 14.34
N ASN A 127 -1.50 3.69 13.65
CA ASN A 127 -2.27 4.93 13.87
C ASN A 127 -3.32 5.15 12.76
N ALA A 128 -3.68 4.08 12.04
CA ALA A 128 -4.61 4.06 10.93
C ALA A 128 -4.21 4.94 9.73
N HIS A 129 -2.90 5.22 9.53
CA HIS A 129 -2.44 5.84 8.28
C HIS A 129 -2.53 4.85 7.11
N ILE A 130 -2.73 5.35 5.91
CA ILE A 130 -2.64 4.64 4.63
C ILE A 130 -1.63 5.35 3.71
N GLY A 131 -0.67 4.60 3.11
CA GLY A 131 0.55 5.22 2.61
C GLY A 131 1.27 5.92 3.76
N PHE A 132 1.62 7.21 3.60
CA PHE A 132 2.02 8.08 4.72
C PHE A 132 1.00 9.20 4.97
N ASN A 133 -0.28 8.94 4.69
CA ASN A 133 -1.33 9.85 5.10
C ASN A 133 -1.57 9.71 6.61
N GLU A 134 -0.91 10.57 7.37
CA GLU A 134 -0.93 10.60 8.84
C GLU A 134 -2.28 11.10 9.39
N PRO A 135 -2.61 10.84 10.68
CA PRO A 135 -3.79 11.40 11.32
C PRO A 135 -3.99 12.90 11.03
N ALA A 136 -5.23 13.31 10.83
CA ALA A 136 -5.65 14.65 10.40
C ALA A 136 -5.33 15.00 8.93
N THR A 137 -4.92 14.04 8.10
CA THR A 137 -4.84 14.25 6.65
C THR A 137 -6.24 14.49 6.07
N GLN A 138 -6.38 15.54 5.24
CA GLN A 138 -7.65 15.90 4.61
C GLN A 138 -7.97 14.98 3.42
N TYR A 139 -9.25 14.82 3.14
CA TYR A 139 -9.79 13.99 2.05
C TYR A 139 -9.25 14.34 0.67
N ASP A 140 -9.16 15.63 0.36
CA ASP A 140 -8.80 16.16 -0.97
C ASP A 140 -7.30 16.15 -1.28
N THR A 141 -6.50 15.53 -0.40
CA THR A 141 -5.04 15.49 -0.58
C THR A 141 -4.63 14.66 -1.79
N ARG A 142 -3.71 15.21 -2.56
CA ARG A 142 -3.01 14.59 -3.70
C ARG A 142 -1.61 14.14 -3.31
N CYS A 143 -0.82 13.68 -4.27
CA CYS A 143 0.58 13.30 -4.07
C CYS A 143 1.35 14.48 -3.46
N ARG A 144 2.03 14.26 -2.33
CA ARG A 144 2.69 15.33 -1.58
C ARG A 144 3.80 14.84 -0.66
N ILE A 145 4.58 15.78 -0.15
CA ILE A 145 5.48 15.54 0.98
C ILE A 145 4.66 15.55 2.27
N GLN A 146 4.92 14.57 3.12
CA GLN A 146 4.30 14.41 4.44
C GLN A 146 5.38 14.32 5.52
N LYS A 147 5.21 15.07 6.61
CA LYS A 147 6.00 14.87 7.83
C LYS A 147 5.49 13.64 8.57
N LEU A 148 6.41 12.76 8.97
CA LEU A 148 6.08 11.51 9.67
C LEU A 148 5.89 11.76 11.17
N THR A 149 4.89 11.08 11.75
CA THR A 149 4.68 11.09 13.19
C THR A 149 5.68 10.15 13.90
N ASP A 150 5.92 10.38 15.19
CA ASP A 150 6.76 9.48 15.99
C ASP A 150 6.22 8.04 16.01
N LYS A 151 4.88 7.88 15.91
CA LYS A 151 4.26 6.55 15.86
C LYS A 151 4.62 5.82 14.58
N THR A 152 4.61 6.52 13.44
CA THR A 152 5.05 5.99 12.15
C THR A 152 6.54 5.72 12.15
N LYS A 153 7.37 6.62 12.68
CA LYS A 153 8.82 6.38 12.80
C LYS A 153 9.10 5.12 13.64
N LYS A 154 8.43 4.93 14.77
CA LYS A 154 8.55 3.68 15.57
C LYS A 154 8.14 2.44 14.78
N GLN A 155 7.10 2.52 13.95
CA GLN A 155 6.65 1.41 13.11
C GLN A 155 7.71 0.99 12.07
N TYR A 156 8.52 1.93 11.58
CA TYR A 156 9.58 1.67 10.60
C TYR A 156 10.99 1.54 11.19
N ALA A 157 11.14 1.60 12.52
CA ALA A 157 12.42 1.47 13.23
C ALA A 157 13.23 0.23 12.80
N TRP A 158 12.55 -0.89 12.49
CA TRP A 158 13.17 -2.15 12.03
C TRP A 158 13.94 -2.01 10.70
N LEU A 159 13.59 -1.04 9.85
CA LEU A 159 14.26 -0.78 8.56
C LEU A 159 15.49 0.11 8.73
N PHE A 160 15.52 0.92 9.78
CA PHE A 160 16.50 1.99 9.99
C PHE A 160 17.41 1.77 11.21
N ASP A 161 17.31 0.61 11.90
CA ASP A 161 18.07 0.30 13.11
C ASP A 161 17.78 1.27 14.29
N GLY A 162 16.56 1.80 14.35
CA GLY A 162 16.09 2.72 15.39
C GLY A 162 15.09 3.74 14.83
N ALA A 163 14.14 4.17 15.66
CA ALA A 163 13.13 5.14 15.27
C ALA A 163 13.72 6.54 15.00
N GLU A 164 14.81 6.86 15.69
CA GLU A 164 15.60 8.10 15.57
C GLU A 164 16.30 8.23 14.22
N HIS A 165 16.54 7.12 13.53
CA HIS A 165 17.19 7.10 12.21
C HIS A 165 16.17 7.07 11.05
N VAL A 166 14.88 6.95 11.34
CA VAL A 166 13.83 7.04 10.31
C VAL A 166 13.74 8.48 9.80
N PRO A 167 13.71 8.71 8.47
CA PRO A 167 13.56 10.04 7.92
C PRO A 167 12.36 10.80 8.49
N GLU A 168 12.49 12.13 8.60
CA GLU A 168 11.43 13.01 9.12
C GLU A 168 10.27 13.19 8.12
N LYS A 169 10.55 13.01 6.83
CA LYS A 169 9.60 13.27 5.75
C LYS A 169 9.58 12.13 4.74
N ALA A 170 8.46 12.02 4.07
CA ALA A 170 8.26 11.08 2.97
C ALA A 170 7.39 11.70 1.87
N CYS A 171 7.56 11.24 0.63
CA CYS A 171 6.58 11.41 -0.43
C CYS A 171 5.46 10.38 -0.24
N THR A 172 4.22 10.74 -0.54
CA THR A 172 3.10 9.81 -0.49
C THR A 172 2.01 10.19 -1.49
N MET A 173 1.36 9.19 -2.08
CA MET A 173 0.06 9.38 -2.70
C MET A 173 -0.91 9.89 -1.63
N GLY A 174 -1.73 10.89 -1.99
CA GLY A 174 -2.74 11.46 -1.09
C GLY A 174 -3.95 10.55 -0.92
N ILE A 175 -4.83 10.92 0.00
CA ILE A 175 -6.08 10.18 0.25
C ILE A 175 -6.90 10.11 -1.04
N HIS A 176 -7.13 11.26 -1.69
CA HIS A 176 -7.93 11.33 -2.92
C HIS A 176 -7.33 10.47 -4.05
N THR A 177 -6.00 10.50 -4.22
CA THR A 177 -5.31 9.66 -5.21
C THR A 177 -5.57 8.17 -4.98
N LEU A 178 -5.55 7.73 -3.72
CA LEU A 178 -5.72 6.32 -3.36
C LEU A 178 -7.17 5.85 -3.47
N ILE A 179 -8.13 6.67 -3.04
CA ILE A 179 -9.55 6.29 -3.03
C ILE A 179 -10.21 6.38 -4.42
N ASP A 180 -9.58 7.06 -5.38
CA ASP A 180 -10.00 7.07 -6.79
C ASP A 180 -9.68 5.73 -7.51
N ALA A 181 -8.93 4.81 -6.87
CA ALA A 181 -8.68 3.49 -7.45
C ALA A 181 -9.98 2.70 -7.64
N ARG A 182 -10.10 1.99 -8.78
CA ARG A 182 -11.28 1.19 -9.12
C ARG A 182 -11.53 0.06 -8.12
N LYS A 183 -10.45 -0.52 -7.60
CA LYS A 183 -10.46 -1.54 -6.55
C LYS A 183 -9.40 -1.23 -5.51
N ILE A 184 -9.77 -1.36 -4.23
CA ILE A 184 -8.85 -1.16 -3.12
C ILE A 184 -8.83 -2.44 -2.27
N MET A 185 -7.64 -2.92 -1.98
CA MET A 185 -7.39 -4.02 -1.07
C MET A 185 -6.56 -3.51 0.10
N VAL A 186 -7.03 -3.75 1.32
CA VAL A 186 -6.26 -3.45 2.53
C VAL A 186 -5.83 -4.76 3.17
N VAL A 187 -4.53 -4.91 3.45
CA VAL A 187 -3.98 -6.09 4.12
C VAL A 187 -3.53 -5.70 5.52
N SER A 188 -4.05 -6.40 6.54
CA SER A 188 -3.83 -6.12 7.95
C SER A 188 -3.48 -7.39 8.71
N PHE A 189 -2.30 -7.45 9.34
CA PHE A 189 -1.80 -8.60 10.10
C PHE A 189 -1.35 -8.18 11.48
N GLY A 190 -1.68 -9.03 12.47
CA GLY A 190 -1.20 -8.93 13.84
C GLY A 190 -2.04 -8.06 14.77
N GLU A 191 -1.96 -8.34 16.05
CA GLU A 191 -2.73 -7.69 17.12
C GLU A 191 -2.50 -6.18 17.18
N GLU A 192 -1.29 -5.72 16.86
CA GLU A 192 -0.96 -4.30 16.85
C GLU A 192 -1.76 -3.48 15.82
N LYS A 193 -2.45 -4.16 14.88
CA LYS A 193 -3.33 -3.56 13.88
C LYS A 193 -4.81 -3.60 14.25
N ALA A 194 -5.19 -4.32 15.31
CA ALA A 194 -6.60 -4.56 15.64
C ALA A 194 -7.38 -3.25 15.84
N GLN A 195 -6.81 -2.26 16.57
CA GLN A 195 -7.48 -0.98 16.76
C GLN A 195 -7.59 -0.20 15.44
N ALA A 196 -6.52 -0.11 14.66
CA ALA A 196 -6.53 0.60 13.38
C ALA A 196 -7.51 -0.04 12.38
N THR A 197 -7.60 -1.38 12.36
CA THR A 197 -8.56 -2.12 11.52
C THR A 197 -10.00 -1.83 11.95
N PHE A 198 -10.27 -1.82 13.26
CA PHE A 198 -11.58 -1.44 13.79
C PHE A 198 -11.93 0.01 13.43
N ASP A 199 -11.01 0.95 13.67
CA ASP A 199 -11.23 2.37 13.40
C ASP A 199 -11.48 2.62 11.91
N MET A 200 -10.75 1.97 11.01
CA MET A 200 -10.98 2.05 9.56
C MET A 200 -12.40 1.65 9.16
N LEU A 201 -12.96 0.61 9.80
CA LEU A 201 -14.27 0.07 9.45
C LEU A 201 -15.44 0.83 10.09
N TYR A 202 -15.25 1.40 11.29
CA TYR A 202 -16.34 1.88 12.12
C TYR A 202 -16.21 3.33 12.59
N ALA A 203 -15.05 3.97 12.41
CA ALA A 203 -14.92 5.36 12.78
C ALA A 203 -15.87 6.23 11.95
N ARG A 204 -16.54 7.16 12.64
CA ARG A 204 -17.43 8.16 12.01
C ARG A 204 -16.74 9.51 11.81
N ASP A 205 -15.63 9.72 12.51
CA ASP A 205 -14.80 10.92 12.39
C ASP A 205 -13.55 10.60 11.59
N ASP A 206 -13.63 10.85 10.29
CA ASP A 206 -12.56 10.65 9.32
C ASP A 206 -11.48 11.74 9.43
N SER A 207 -11.76 12.86 10.10
CA SER A 207 -10.79 13.96 10.28
C SER A 207 -9.55 13.55 11.06
N VAL A 208 -9.62 12.50 11.88
CA VAL A 208 -8.50 12.00 12.71
C VAL A 208 -7.96 10.66 12.21
N ILE A 209 -8.76 9.90 11.44
CA ILE A 209 -8.46 8.51 11.03
C ILE A 209 -8.41 8.41 9.51
N PRO A 210 -7.23 8.57 8.88
CA PRO A 210 -7.12 8.59 7.42
C PRO A 210 -7.68 7.33 6.75
N ALA A 211 -7.53 6.17 7.37
CA ALA A 211 -8.07 4.92 6.84
C ALA A 211 -9.61 4.89 6.80
N ALA A 212 -10.32 5.75 7.56
CA ALA A 212 -11.78 5.82 7.53
C ALA A 212 -12.31 6.33 6.18
N PHE A 213 -11.52 7.12 5.43
CA PHE A 213 -11.88 7.53 4.06
C PHE A 213 -12.05 6.35 3.11
N LEU A 214 -11.49 5.18 3.42
CA LEU A 214 -11.71 3.95 2.65
C LEU A 214 -13.16 3.42 2.74
N GLN A 215 -14.00 3.98 3.58
CA GLN A 215 -15.44 3.69 3.60
C GLN A 215 -16.20 4.33 2.41
N LEU A 216 -15.61 5.29 1.71
CA LEU A 216 -16.24 6.01 0.60
C LEU A 216 -16.23 5.26 -0.74
N PRO A 217 -15.12 4.60 -1.18
CA PRO A 217 -15.08 3.88 -2.45
C PRO A 217 -16.03 2.69 -2.50
N PHE A 218 -16.48 2.31 -3.71
CA PHE A 218 -17.43 1.22 -3.90
C PHE A 218 -16.81 -0.18 -3.70
N ASP A 219 -15.57 -0.40 -4.19
CA ASP A 219 -14.92 -1.71 -4.17
C ASP A 219 -13.70 -1.71 -3.25
N VAL A 220 -13.96 -1.91 -1.96
CA VAL A 220 -12.93 -2.04 -0.94
C VAL A 220 -13.05 -3.39 -0.26
N THR A 221 -11.97 -4.20 -0.29
CA THR A 221 -11.87 -5.44 0.46
C THR A 221 -10.76 -5.33 1.51
N VAL A 222 -11.10 -5.60 2.75
CA VAL A 222 -10.18 -5.66 3.88
C VAL A 222 -9.84 -7.12 4.19
N PHE A 223 -8.57 -7.45 4.11
CA PHE A 223 -8.01 -8.76 4.45
C PHE A 223 -7.33 -8.63 5.81
N ALA A 224 -7.97 -9.18 6.85
CA ALA A 224 -7.45 -9.17 8.22
C ALA A 224 -7.23 -10.59 8.73
N ASP A 225 -6.07 -10.86 9.35
CA ASP A 225 -5.94 -12.10 10.10
C ASP A 225 -6.75 -12.02 11.41
N PRO A 226 -6.98 -13.16 12.11
CA PRO A 226 -7.78 -13.16 13.34
C PRO A 226 -7.26 -12.21 14.41
N GLU A 227 -5.94 -11.98 14.48
CA GLU A 227 -5.30 -11.06 15.42
C GLU A 227 -5.63 -9.61 15.09
N ALA A 228 -5.50 -9.21 13.80
CA ALA A 228 -5.86 -7.87 13.33
C ALA A 228 -7.38 -7.63 13.36
N ALA A 229 -8.19 -8.68 13.32
CA ALA A 229 -9.64 -8.63 13.43
C ALA A 229 -10.14 -8.75 14.89
N GLY A 230 -9.27 -8.82 15.87
CA GLY A 230 -9.61 -9.13 17.26
C GLY A 230 -10.52 -8.11 17.97
N LYS A 231 -10.85 -6.98 17.32
CA LYS A 231 -11.79 -5.97 17.80
C LYS A 231 -13.05 -5.82 16.92
N LEU A 232 -13.21 -6.64 15.89
CA LEU A 232 -14.36 -6.62 15.00
C LEU A 232 -15.58 -7.38 15.56
#